data_134881c449b42b1cea25d62628fbedbd
#
_entry.id   134881c449b42b1cea25d62628fbedbd
#
_cell.length_a   1.000
_cell.length_b   1.000
_cell.length_c   1.000
_cell.angle_alpha   90.00
_cell.angle_beta   90.00
_cell.angle_gamma   90.00
#
_symmetry.space_group_name_H-M   'P 1'
#
loop_
_entity.id
_entity.type
_entity.pdbx_description
1 polymer ?
#
loop_
_entity_poly.entity_id
_entity_poly.type
_entity_poly.pdbx_seq_one_letter_code
_entity_poly.pdbx_strand_id
1 'polypeptide(L)'
;IVVPRVHTQKQAYILQNEDKRIVFVIPWMDEFSIIGTTDVEYKGDPKAVKIEESEINYLLNVYNTHFKKQLSRDDIVWTYSGVRPLCDDESDSPQAITRDYTLDIHDENGKAPLLSVFGGKLTTYRKLAEHALEKLTPYYQGIGPAWTKESVLPGGAIEGDRDDYAARLRRRYPFLTESLARHYARTYGSNSELLLGNAG
;
A
#
# COMPACT_ATOMS: atom_id res chain seq x y z
N ILE A 1 -13.66 4.68 2.98
CA ILE A 1 -14.16 5.77 3.83
C ILE A 1 -13.34 5.88 5.10
N VAL A 2 -13.19 7.08 5.62
CA VAL A 2 -12.49 7.37 6.88
C VAL A 2 -13.51 7.89 7.88
N VAL A 3 -13.50 7.31 9.07
CA VAL A 3 -14.41 7.64 10.16
C VAL A 3 -13.62 7.88 11.45
N PRO A 4 -14.16 8.55 12.48
CA PRO A 4 -13.54 8.61 13.80
C PRO A 4 -13.29 7.21 14.36
N ARG A 5 -12.26 7.05 15.16
CA ARG A 5 -11.82 5.77 15.70
C ARG A 5 -12.99 4.93 16.26
N VAL A 6 -13.15 3.73 15.76
CA VAL A 6 -14.28 2.87 16.11
C VAL A 6 -13.96 1.85 17.21
N HIS A 7 -12.69 1.57 17.47
CA HIS A 7 -12.24 0.68 18.56
C HIS A 7 -10.85 1.08 19.07
N THR A 8 -10.52 0.67 20.28
CA THR A 8 -9.25 1.00 20.97
C THR A 8 -8.10 0.04 20.64
N GLN A 9 -8.42 -1.14 20.11
CA GLN A 9 -7.41 -2.16 19.76
C GLN A 9 -6.54 -1.67 18.60
N LYS A 10 -5.32 -2.21 18.51
CA LYS A 10 -4.36 -1.86 17.48
C LYS A 10 -4.45 -2.70 16.20
N GLN A 11 -5.10 -3.87 16.28
CA GLN A 11 -5.28 -4.75 15.12
C GLN A 11 -6.30 -4.20 14.13
N ALA A 12 -6.11 -4.57 12.87
CA ALA A 12 -7.12 -4.42 11.84
C ALA A 12 -8.10 -5.62 11.89
N TYR A 13 -9.31 -5.40 11.41
CA TYR A 13 -10.30 -6.46 11.18
C TYR A 13 -10.45 -6.74 9.70
N ILE A 14 -10.66 -8.00 9.37
CA ILE A 14 -10.99 -8.49 8.02
C ILE A 14 -12.41 -9.05 8.10
N LEU A 15 -13.32 -8.39 7.42
CA LEU A 15 -14.74 -8.78 7.36
C LEU A 15 -14.98 -9.53 6.06
N GLN A 16 -15.32 -10.81 6.18
CA GLN A 16 -15.72 -11.65 5.06
C GLN A 16 -17.24 -11.61 4.92
N ASN A 17 -17.72 -11.28 3.74
CA ASN A 17 -19.15 -11.10 3.47
C ASN A 17 -19.72 -12.25 2.65
N GLU A 18 -21.04 -12.40 2.68
CA GLU A 18 -21.76 -13.44 1.92
C GLU A 18 -21.54 -13.33 0.41
N ASP A 19 -21.36 -12.10 -0.10
CA ASP A 19 -21.03 -11.79 -1.50
C ASP A 19 -19.56 -12.05 -1.86
N LYS A 20 -18.80 -12.70 -0.95
CA LYS A 20 -17.37 -13.03 -1.08
C LYS A 20 -16.41 -11.84 -1.14
N ARG A 21 -16.91 -10.62 -1.00
CA ARG A 21 -16.06 -9.43 -0.89
C ARG A 21 -15.49 -9.30 0.53
N ILE A 22 -14.31 -8.73 0.60
CA ILE A 22 -13.59 -8.50 1.84
C ILE A 22 -13.56 -7.01 2.12
N VAL A 23 -13.97 -6.62 3.33
CA VAL A 23 -13.86 -5.25 3.83
C VAL A 23 -12.94 -5.25 5.03
N PHE A 24 -12.02 -4.30 5.06
CA PHE A 24 -11.11 -4.07 6.17
C PHE A 24 -11.62 -2.95 7.06
N VAL A 25 -11.36 -3.06 8.37
CA VAL A 25 -11.49 -1.96 9.33
C VAL A 25 -10.12 -1.76 9.97
N ILE A 26 -9.43 -0.69 9.59
CA ILE A 26 -8.02 -0.47 9.92
C ILE A 26 -7.88 0.77 10.81
N PRO A 27 -7.29 0.66 12.02
CA PRO A 27 -6.91 1.83 12.81
C PRO A 27 -5.91 2.70 12.04
N TRP A 28 -6.14 4.02 12.01
CA TRP A 28 -5.31 4.95 11.26
C TRP A 28 -5.08 6.25 12.04
N MET A 29 -3.82 6.69 12.08
CA MET A 29 -3.38 7.94 12.73
C MET A 29 -3.91 8.14 14.17
N ASP A 30 -4.05 7.04 14.92
CA ASP A 30 -4.56 6.96 16.29
C ASP A 30 -6.01 7.47 16.52
N GLU A 31 -6.50 8.40 15.71
CA GLU A 31 -7.80 9.07 15.87
C GLU A 31 -8.87 8.56 14.90
N PHE A 32 -8.49 7.82 13.87
CA PHE A 32 -9.39 7.41 12.79
C PHE A 32 -9.41 5.90 12.59
N SER A 33 -10.38 5.45 11.82
CA SER A 33 -10.44 4.13 11.21
C SER A 33 -10.73 4.26 9.72
N ILE A 34 -10.03 3.46 8.92
CA ILE A 34 -10.32 3.30 7.48
C ILE A 34 -11.19 2.08 7.31
N ILE A 35 -12.31 2.21 6.60
CA ILE A 35 -13.21 1.12 6.22
C ILE A 35 -13.22 1.01 4.70
N GLY A 36 -12.87 -0.14 4.18
CA GLY A 36 -12.78 -0.41 2.75
C GLY A 36 -12.20 -1.79 2.47
N THR A 37 -12.24 -2.25 1.26
CA THR A 37 -12.44 -1.48 0.04
C THR A 37 -13.62 -2.03 -0.77
N THR A 38 -14.05 -1.28 -1.76
CA THR A 38 -14.86 -1.74 -2.87
C THR A 38 -13.98 -1.91 -4.11
N ASP A 39 -14.40 -2.73 -5.05
CA ASP A 39 -13.78 -2.85 -6.38
C ASP A 39 -14.92 -2.76 -7.41
N VAL A 40 -14.91 -1.71 -8.21
CA VAL A 40 -15.90 -1.43 -9.25
C VAL A 40 -15.17 -1.08 -10.54
N GLU A 41 -15.64 -1.62 -11.67
CA GLU A 41 -15.08 -1.25 -12.97
C GLU A 41 -15.26 0.26 -13.22
N TYR A 42 -14.17 0.94 -13.57
CA TYR A 42 -14.17 2.38 -13.82
C TYR A 42 -13.71 2.71 -15.24
N LYS A 43 -14.53 3.47 -15.97
CA LYS A 43 -14.29 3.82 -17.38
C LYS A 43 -14.02 5.32 -17.61
N GLY A 44 -13.96 6.11 -16.53
CA GLY A 44 -13.72 7.54 -16.60
C GLY A 44 -12.25 7.94 -16.55
N ASP A 45 -11.99 9.25 -16.42
CA ASP A 45 -10.64 9.76 -16.16
C ASP A 45 -10.14 9.27 -14.77
N PRO A 46 -9.03 8.51 -14.69
CA PRO A 46 -8.50 8.03 -13.42
C PRO A 46 -8.22 9.11 -12.38
N LYS A 47 -7.98 10.35 -12.81
CA LYS A 47 -7.76 11.49 -11.92
C LYS A 47 -9.06 12.02 -11.29
N ALA A 48 -10.18 11.70 -11.89
CA ALA A 48 -11.50 12.18 -11.45
C ALA A 48 -12.27 11.13 -10.62
N VAL A 49 -11.70 9.94 -10.38
CA VAL A 49 -12.38 8.86 -9.66
C VAL A 49 -12.76 9.29 -8.25
N LYS A 50 -13.99 9.03 -7.87
CA LYS A 50 -14.55 9.26 -6.53
C LYS A 50 -15.42 8.07 -6.16
N ILE A 51 -15.53 7.83 -4.86
CA ILE A 51 -16.46 6.84 -4.33
C ILE A 51 -17.90 7.24 -4.65
N GLU A 52 -18.71 6.28 -5.05
CA GLU A 52 -20.15 6.47 -5.28
C GLU A 52 -20.97 6.24 -4.01
N GLU A 53 -22.17 6.79 -3.98
CA GLU A 53 -23.07 6.66 -2.82
C GLU A 53 -23.46 5.20 -2.55
N SER A 54 -23.58 4.39 -3.60
CA SER A 54 -23.82 2.95 -3.52
C SER A 54 -22.69 2.22 -2.78
N GLU A 55 -21.45 2.61 -3.03
CA GLU A 55 -20.26 2.03 -2.37
C GLU A 55 -20.18 2.46 -0.90
N ILE A 56 -20.50 3.71 -0.60
CA ILE A 56 -20.58 4.23 0.79
C ILE A 56 -21.62 3.42 1.57
N ASN A 57 -22.82 3.28 1.03
CA ASN A 57 -23.90 2.53 1.67
C ASN A 57 -23.53 1.07 1.89
N TYR A 58 -22.84 0.46 0.92
CA TYR A 58 -22.31 -0.90 1.06
C TYR A 58 -21.32 -1.02 2.23
N LEU A 59 -20.33 -0.14 2.29
CA LEU A 59 -19.31 -0.17 3.35
C LEU A 59 -19.90 0.07 4.74
N LEU A 60 -20.84 1.01 4.86
CA LEU A 60 -21.56 1.26 6.12
C LEU A 60 -22.40 0.05 6.53
N ASN A 61 -23.12 -0.58 5.59
CA ASN A 61 -23.92 -1.76 5.88
C ASN A 61 -23.04 -2.93 6.35
N VAL A 62 -21.93 -3.21 5.65
CA VAL A 62 -20.98 -4.27 6.04
C VAL A 62 -20.43 -3.99 7.44
N TYR A 63 -19.99 -2.78 7.72
CA TYR A 63 -19.49 -2.42 9.04
C TYR A 63 -20.57 -2.61 10.11
N ASN A 64 -21.76 -2.06 9.90
CA ASN A 64 -22.89 -2.08 10.84
C ASN A 64 -23.40 -3.49 11.14
N THR A 65 -23.26 -4.42 10.22
CA THR A 65 -23.59 -5.83 10.45
C THR A 65 -22.64 -6.51 11.44
N HIS A 66 -21.39 -6.09 11.50
CA HIS A 66 -20.35 -6.76 12.29
C HIS A 66 -20.03 -6.06 13.62
N PHE A 67 -20.37 -4.78 13.77
CA PHE A 67 -19.99 -3.98 14.95
C PHE A 67 -21.20 -3.43 15.71
N LYS A 68 -21.09 -3.41 17.06
CA LYS A 68 -22.15 -2.87 17.92
C LYS A 68 -22.32 -1.36 17.76
N LYS A 69 -21.20 -0.62 17.64
CA LYS A 69 -21.24 0.82 17.36
C LYS A 69 -21.64 1.00 15.91
N GLN A 70 -22.80 1.55 15.68
CA GLN A 70 -23.31 1.82 14.33
C GLN A 70 -22.71 3.11 13.79
N LEU A 71 -22.50 3.17 12.49
CA LEU A 71 -22.05 4.33 11.74
C LEU A 71 -23.12 4.77 10.74
N SER A 72 -23.20 6.07 10.56
CA SER A 72 -24.05 6.74 9.57
C SER A 72 -23.19 7.46 8.52
N ARG A 73 -23.83 8.05 7.53
CA ARG A 73 -23.18 8.90 6.53
C ARG A 73 -22.46 10.10 7.17
N ASP A 74 -23.01 10.64 8.25
CA ASP A 74 -22.49 11.82 8.95
C ASP A 74 -21.20 11.53 9.76
N ASP A 75 -20.92 10.26 10.02
CA ASP A 75 -19.67 9.85 10.67
C ASP A 75 -18.47 9.84 9.69
N ILE A 76 -18.70 9.96 8.39
CA ILE A 76 -17.62 9.93 7.39
C ILE A 76 -16.94 11.30 7.33
N VAL A 77 -15.68 11.33 7.76
CA VAL A 77 -14.87 12.55 7.77
C VAL A 77 -14.07 12.75 6.48
N TRP A 78 -13.79 11.68 5.75
CA TRP A 78 -13.06 11.74 4.49
C TRP A 78 -13.27 10.46 3.66
N THR A 79 -13.04 10.59 2.35
CA THR A 79 -13.05 9.48 1.41
C THR A 79 -11.87 9.60 0.46
N TYR A 80 -11.37 8.47 -0.02
CA TYR A 80 -10.41 8.46 -1.12
C TYR A 80 -10.65 7.26 -2.02
N SER A 81 -10.32 7.43 -3.28
CA SER A 81 -10.46 6.42 -4.33
C SER A 81 -9.22 6.40 -5.21
N GLY A 82 -8.99 5.29 -5.87
CA GLY A 82 -7.90 5.12 -6.82
C GLY A 82 -8.26 4.06 -7.84
N VAL A 83 -7.67 4.14 -9.02
CA VAL A 83 -7.84 3.14 -10.08
C VAL A 83 -6.66 2.17 -10.05
N ARG A 84 -6.96 0.88 -10.06
CA ARG A 84 -5.96 -0.18 -10.24
C ARG A 84 -5.82 -0.48 -11.72
N PRO A 85 -4.61 -0.39 -12.31
CA PRO A 85 -4.36 -0.82 -13.69
C PRO A 85 -4.22 -2.35 -13.70
N LEU A 86 -5.35 -3.05 -13.79
CA LEU A 86 -5.37 -4.51 -13.92
C LEU A 86 -5.23 -4.88 -15.40
N CYS A 87 -4.46 -5.95 -15.68
CA CYS A 87 -4.46 -6.55 -17.03
C CYS A 87 -5.79 -7.26 -17.23
N ASP A 88 -6.38 -7.08 -18.41
CA ASP A 88 -7.52 -7.86 -18.84
C ASP A 88 -7.08 -9.30 -19.05
N ASP A 89 -7.61 -10.21 -18.26
CA ASP A 89 -7.36 -11.66 -18.32
C ASP A 89 -8.62 -12.44 -18.67
N GLU A 90 -9.61 -11.75 -19.27
CA GLU A 90 -10.93 -12.31 -19.66
C GLU A 90 -11.74 -12.85 -18.46
N SER A 91 -11.44 -12.39 -17.26
CA SER A 91 -12.17 -12.81 -16.05
C SER A 91 -13.58 -12.21 -15.99
N ASP A 92 -14.53 -12.98 -15.48
CA ASP A 92 -15.95 -12.61 -15.41
C ASP A 92 -16.27 -11.44 -14.48
N SER A 93 -15.33 -11.03 -13.63
CA SER A 93 -15.55 -9.92 -12.69
C SER A 93 -14.25 -9.21 -12.27
N PRO A 94 -14.30 -7.92 -11.90
CA PRO A 94 -13.14 -7.17 -11.43
C PRO A 94 -12.42 -7.80 -10.22
N GLN A 95 -13.15 -8.55 -9.40
CA GLN A 95 -12.59 -9.23 -8.23
C GLN A 95 -11.78 -10.48 -8.60
N ALA A 96 -12.09 -11.12 -9.74
CA ALA A 96 -11.44 -12.33 -10.22
C ALA A 96 -10.16 -12.03 -11.04
N ILE A 97 -10.03 -10.81 -11.60
CA ILE A 97 -8.88 -10.40 -12.41
C ILE A 97 -7.58 -10.56 -11.62
N THR A 98 -6.58 -11.17 -12.27
CA THR A 98 -5.26 -11.32 -11.65
C THR A 98 -4.65 -9.98 -11.27
N ARG A 99 -4.04 -9.91 -10.09
CA ARG A 99 -3.27 -8.75 -9.61
C ARG A 99 -1.77 -8.97 -9.77
N ASP A 100 -1.39 -10.00 -10.48
CA ASP A 100 0.00 -10.27 -10.80
C ASP A 100 0.46 -9.40 -11.98
N TYR A 101 1.76 -9.33 -12.19
CA TYR A 101 2.33 -8.59 -13.30
C TYR A 101 2.57 -9.51 -14.49
N THR A 102 2.50 -8.94 -15.68
CA THR A 102 2.92 -9.55 -16.92
C THR A 102 4.09 -8.76 -17.52
N LEU A 103 5.11 -9.47 -17.97
CA LEU A 103 6.28 -8.90 -18.62
C LEU A 103 6.28 -9.34 -20.08
N ASP A 104 6.29 -8.39 -20.98
CA ASP A 104 6.36 -8.62 -22.41
C ASP A 104 7.60 -7.94 -23.00
N ILE A 105 8.34 -8.68 -23.84
CA ILE A 105 9.51 -8.14 -24.56
C ILE A 105 9.22 -8.11 -26.04
N HIS A 106 9.36 -6.95 -26.62
CA HIS A 106 9.37 -6.73 -28.03
C HIS A 106 10.76 -6.28 -28.49
N ASP A 107 11.34 -6.95 -29.52
CA ASP A 107 12.64 -6.60 -30.06
C ASP A 107 12.65 -6.65 -31.58
N GLU A 108 13.66 -6.04 -32.18
CA GLU A 108 13.94 -6.09 -33.63
C GLU A 108 15.12 -7.05 -33.91
N ASN A 109 14.82 -8.33 -34.08
CA ASN A 109 15.85 -9.37 -34.37
C ASN A 109 16.94 -9.42 -33.26
N GLY A 110 16.53 -9.39 -31.99
CA GLY A 110 17.45 -9.42 -30.87
C GLY A 110 18.12 -8.08 -30.55
N LYS A 111 17.65 -6.98 -31.15
CA LYS A 111 18.16 -5.62 -30.90
C LYS A 111 17.06 -4.70 -30.37
N ALA A 112 17.49 -3.62 -29.70
CA ALA A 112 16.59 -2.59 -29.14
C ALA A 112 15.41 -3.17 -28.35
N PRO A 113 15.64 -4.00 -27.31
CA PRO A 113 14.56 -4.62 -26.56
C PRO A 113 13.72 -3.56 -25.84
N LEU A 114 12.42 -3.64 -26.02
CA LEU A 114 11.42 -2.92 -25.25
C LEU A 114 10.76 -3.90 -24.27
N LEU A 115 11.01 -3.74 -22.98
CA LEU A 115 10.31 -4.48 -21.93
C LEU A 115 9.10 -3.68 -21.45
N SER A 116 7.92 -4.22 -21.69
CA SER A 116 6.66 -3.69 -21.16
C SER A 116 6.28 -4.41 -19.88
N VAL A 117 5.89 -3.62 -18.86
CA VAL A 117 5.45 -4.13 -17.56
C VAL A 117 3.98 -3.75 -17.37
N PHE A 118 3.13 -4.75 -17.23
CA PHE A 118 1.69 -4.56 -17.05
C PHE A 118 1.24 -5.06 -15.68
N GLY A 119 0.44 -4.27 -14.97
CA GLY A 119 -0.12 -4.63 -13.67
C GLY A 119 0.91 -4.70 -12.54
N GLY A 120 0.66 -5.60 -11.58
CA GLY A 120 1.51 -5.85 -10.43
C GLY A 120 1.04 -5.14 -9.15
N LYS A 121 1.63 -5.56 -8.04
CA LYS A 121 1.36 -5.03 -6.70
C LYS A 121 2.57 -4.27 -6.18
N LEU A 122 2.34 -3.22 -5.40
CA LEU A 122 3.41 -2.51 -4.69
C LEU A 122 4.27 -3.48 -3.86
N THR A 123 3.66 -4.50 -3.26
CA THR A 123 4.34 -5.47 -2.41
C THR A 123 5.22 -6.47 -3.16
N THR A 124 5.07 -6.60 -4.49
CA THR A 124 5.86 -7.51 -5.33
C THR A 124 6.98 -6.82 -6.11
N TYR A 125 7.17 -5.50 -5.91
CA TYR A 125 8.10 -4.65 -6.68
C TYR A 125 9.51 -5.24 -6.83
N ARG A 126 10.06 -5.80 -5.73
CA ARG A 126 11.41 -6.36 -5.72
C ARG A 126 11.53 -7.59 -6.65
N LYS A 127 10.57 -8.51 -6.55
CA LYS A 127 10.52 -9.70 -7.40
C LYS A 127 10.24 -9.35 -8.86
N LEU A 128 9.36 -8.36 -9.09
CA LEU A 128 9.10 -7.84 -10.42
C LEU A 128 10.39 -7.28 -11.04
N ALA A 129 11.16 -6.49 -10.31
CA ALA A 129 12.41 -5.92 -10.80
C ALA A 129 13.46 -7.00 -11.12
N GLU A 130 13.62 -8.01 -10.26
CA GLU A 130 14.51 -9.15 -10.52
C GLU A 130 14.08 -9.91 -11.78
N HIS A 131 12.79 -10.20 -11.94
CA HIS A 131 12.26 -10.92 -13.09
C HIS A 131 12.38 -10.09 -14.39
N ALA A 132 12.17 -8.77 -14.30
CA ALA A 132 12.40 -7.88 -15.45
C ALA A 132 13.85 -7.92 -15.94
N LEU A 133 14.82 -7.86 -15.02
CA LEU A 133 16.24 -8.00 -15.34
C LEU A 133 16.59 -9.38 -15.90
N GLU A 134 16.02 -10.45 -15.34
CA GLU A 134 16.18 -11.81 -15.85
C GLU A 134 15.72 -11.92 -17.32
N LYS A 135 14.56 -11.34 -17.65
CA LYS A 135 14.06 -11.27 -19.03
C LYS A 135 14.99 -10.50 -19.98
N LEU A 136 15.69 -9.48 -19.48
CA LEU A 136 16.61 -8.66 -20.26
C LEU A 136 18.03 -9.26 -20.37
N THR A 137 18.35 -10.29 -19.57
CA THR A 137 19.69 -10.92 -19.59
C THR A 137 20.20 -11.33 -20.97
N PRO A 138 19.38 -11.86 -21.90
CA PRO A 138 19.85 -12.20 -23.25
C PRO A 138 20.38 -11.02 -24.08
N TYR A 139 19.96 -9.79 -23.73
CA TYR A 139 20.32 -8.57 -24.50
C TYR A 139 21.50 -7.81 -23.91
N TYR A 140 21.93 -8.11 -22.69
CA TYR A 140 22.99 -7.39 -21.99
C TYR A 140 24.05 -8.33 -21.42
N GLN A 141 25.31 -8.05 -21.74
CA GLN A 141 26.43 -8.76 -21.13
C GLN A 141 26.74 -8.20 -19.73
N GLY A 142 27.16 -9.07 -18.83
CA GLY A 142 27.65 -8.65 -17.50
C GLY A 142 26.57 -8.38 -16.46
N ILE A 143 25.31 -8.76 -16.71
CA ILE A 143 24.29 -8.76 -15.64
C ILE A 143 24.68 -9.81 -14.60
N GLY A 144 24.92 -9.34 -13.36
CA GLY A 144 25.25 -10.20 -12.22
C GLY A 144 24.03 -10.94 -11.65
N PRO A 145 24.23 -11.82 -10.68
CA PRO A 145 23.16 -12.55 -10.01
C PRO A 145 22.24 -11.58 -9.25
N ALA A 146 21.00 -12.01 -8.99
CA ALA A 146 20.05 -11.28 -8.14
C ALA A 146 20.62 -11.10 -6.73
N TRP A 147 20.57 -9.87 -6.20
CA TRP A 147 21.14 -9.51 -4.91
C TRP A 147 20.14 -8.76 -4.00
N THR A 148 19.02 -8.32 -4.52
CA THR A 148 18.12 -7.42 -3.80
C THR A 148 17.43 -8.06 -2.60
N LYS A 149 17.41 -9.39 -2.51
CA LYS A 149 16.80 -10.12 -1.39
C LYS A 149 17.50 -9.83 -0.06
N GLU A 150 18.82 -9.70 -0.09
CA GLU A 150 19.63 -9.48 1.11
C GLU A 150 19.97 -8.00 1.31
N SER A 151 19.52 -7.13 0.42
CA SER A 151 19.79 -5.70 0.51
C SER A 151 18.85 -5.00 1.46
N VAL A 152 19.43 -4.18 2.29
CA VAL A 152 18.69 -3.29 3.20
C VAL A 152 18.11 -2.12 2.40
N LEU A 153 16.83 -1.83 2.57
CA LEU A 153 16.20 -0.66 1.97
C LEU A 153 16.75 0.63 2.58
N PRO A 154 16.76 1.76 1.82
CA PRO A 154 17.13 3.05 2.37
C PRO A 154 16.34 3.35 3.66
N GLY A 155 17.06 3.69 4.72
CA GLY A 155 16.47 3.89 6.04
C GLY A 155 16.26 2.62 6.86
N GLY A 156 16.40 1.43 6.27
CA GLY A 156 16.16 0.15 6.95
C GLY A 156 17.29 -0.30 7.89
N ALA A 157 18.48 0.32 7.81
CA ALA A 157 19.63 0.01 8.67
C ALA A 157 19.44 0.63 10.07
N ILE A 158 18.57 0.02 10.87
CA ILE A 158 18.35 0.39 12.28
C ILE A 158 18.70 -0.79 13.19
N GLU A 159 19.29 -0.50 14.35
CA GLU A 159 19.50 -1.51 15.39
C GLU A 159 18.21 -1.68 16.22
N GLY A 160 17.87 -2.91 16.58
CA GLY A 160 16.66 -3.22 17.30
C GLY A 160 15.40 -3.02 16.47
N ASP A 161 14.30 -2.82 17.14
CA ASP A 161 13.03 -2.55 16.46
C ASP A 161 12.78 -1.04 16.24
N ARG A 162 11.65 -0.72 15.61
CA ARG A 162 11.27 0.67 15.31
C ARG A 162 10.96 1.51 16.56
N ASP A 163 10.46 0.89 17.62
CA ASP A 163 10.16 1.60 18.87
C ASP A 163 11.46 1.88 19.64
N ASP A 164 12.44 0.98 19.63
CA ASP A 164 13.79 1.20 20.13
C ASP A 164 14.48 2.36 19.39
N TYR A 165 14.33 2.38 18.05
CA TYR A 165 14.89 3.46 17.25
C TYR A 165 14.20 4.80 17.54
N ALA A 166 12.89 4.84 17.68
CA ALA A 166 12.16 6.03 18.07
C ALA A 166 12.61 6.57 19.44
N ALA A 167 12.86 5.67 20.40
CA ALA A 167 13.40 6.06 21.71
C ALA A 167 14.82 6.65 21.60
N ARG A 168 15.68 6.13 20.70
CA ARG A 168 17.00 6.71 20.42
C ARG A 168 16.90 8.10 19.78
N LEU A 169 16.01 8.27 18.81
CA LEU A 169 15.74 9.59 18.19
C LEU A 169 15.34 10.63 19.24
N ARG A 170 14.47 10.28 20.19
CA ARG A 170 14.07 11.21 21.26
C ARG A 170 15.22 11.58 22.20
N ARG A 171 16.10 10.63 22.49
CA ARG A 171 17.29 10.94 23.31
C ARG A 171 18.24 11.90 22.58
N ARG A 172 18.39 11.74 21.27
CA ARG A 172 19.27 12.59 20.45
C ARG A 172 18.62 13.94 20.13
N TYR A 173 17.30 13.97 19.96
CA TYR A 173 16.53 15.15 19.60
C TYR A 173 15.39 15.35 20.63
N PRO A 174 15.68 15.96 21.79
CA PRO A 174 14.71 16.06 22.90
C PRO A 174 13.43 16.84 22.60
N PHE A 175 13.44 17.67 21.55
CA PHE A 175 12.26 18.41 21.10
C PHE A 175 11.20 17.52 20.41
N LEU A 176 11.57 16.30 20.02
CA LEU A 176 10.62 15.40 19.39
C LEU A 176 9.62 14.85 20.42
N THR A 177 8.34 15.01 20.12
CA THR A 177 7.29 14.26 20.81
C THR A 177 7.42 12.77 20.55
N GLU A 178 6.87 11.94 21.42
CA GLU A 178 6.87 10.48 21.23
C GLU A 178 6.20 10.07 19.91
N SER A 179 5.06 10.69 19.60
CA SER A 179 4.33 10.43 18.36
C SER A 179 5.16 10.79 17.12
N LEU A 180 5.83 11.94 17.13
CA LEU A 180 6.66 12.39 16.00
C LEU A 180 7.90 11.52 15.82
N ALA A 181 8.55 11.11 16.90
CA ALA A 181 9.70 10.20 16.83
C ALA A 181 9.31 8.83 16.27
N ARG A 182 8.16 8.29 16.70
CA ARG A 182 7.60 7.07 16.11
C ARG A 182 7.24 7.23 14.64
N HIS A 183 6.68 8.37 14.26
CA HIS A 183 6.38 8.67 12.87
C HIS A 183 7.66 8.67 12.02
N TYR A 184 8.71 9.36 12.46
CA TYR A 184 9.98 9.39 11.75
C TYR A 184 10.64 8.01 11.67
N ALA A 185 10.67 7.26 12.76
CA ALA A 185 11.21 5.91 12.79
C ALA A 185 10.50 4.97 11.79
N ARG A 186 9.18 5.09 11.65
CA ARG A 186 8.38 4.27 10.75
C ARG A 186 8.51 4.68 9.28
N THR A 187 8.62 5.99 9.02
CA THR A 187 8.57 6.54 7.66
C THR A 187 9.96 6.59 7.03
N TYR A 188 10.97 6.99 7.79
CA TYR A 188 12.31 7.26 7.28
C TYR A 188 13.39 6.32 7.83
N GLY A 189 13.12 5.65 8.95
CA GLY A 189 14.13 4.82 9.63
C GLY A 189 15.41 5.62 9.92
N SER A 190 16.59 5.07 9.61
CA SER A 190 17.89 5.76 9.80
C SER A 190 18.02 7.06 9.00
N ASN A 191 17.25 7.25 7.92
CA ASN A 191 17.23 8.52 7.18
C ASN A 191 16.59 9.67 7.98
N SER A 192 15.93 9.38 9.10
CA SER A 192 15.43 10.42 10.01
C SER A 192 16.55 11.35 10.49
N GLU A 193 17.76 10.83 10.65
CA GLU A 193 18.92 11.61 11.08
C GLU A 193 19.41 12.56 9.99
N LEU A 194 19.24 12.19 8.71
CA LEU A 194 19.52 13.09 7.59
C LEU A 194 18.50 14.25 7.53
N LEU A 195 17.24 13.95 7.83
CA LEU A 195 16.17 14.95 7.86
C LEU A 195 16.35 15.92 9.02
N LEU A 196 16.66 15.40 10.21
CA LEU A 196 16.82 16.19 11.43
C LEU A 196 18.15 16.94 11.48
N GLY A 197 19.22 16.37 10.94
CA GLY A 197 20.53 17.01 10.88
C GLY A 197 21.01 17.49 12.24
N ASN A 198 21.28 18.79 12.33
CA ASN A 198 21.69 19.49 13.56
C ASN A 198 20.54 20.27 14.20
N ALA A 199 19.28 19.88 13.95
CA ALA A 199 18.11 20.51 14.56
C ALA A 199 18.14 20.28 16.09
N GLY A 200 17.94 21.36 16.88
CA GLY A 200 17.94 21.31 18.34
C GLY A 200 17.96 22.69 18.93
#